data_1cce9ac68852468eaa150884c91e9ee9
#
_entry.id   1cce9ac68852468eaa150884c91e9ee9
#
_cell.length_a   1.000
_cell.length_b   1.000
_cell.length_c   1.000
_cell.angle_alpha   90.00
_cell.angle_beta   90.00
_cell.angle_gamma   90.00
#
_symmetry.space_group_name_H-M   'P 1'
#
loop_
_entity.id
_entity.type
_entity.pdbx_description
1 polymer ?
#
loop_
_entity_poly.entity_id
_entity_poly.type
_entity_poly.pdbx_seq_one_letter_code
_entity_poly.pdbx_strand_id
1 'polypeptide(L)'
;MVAKFMNYGTNRFYGGVDNSDHRNTIAIPRFVLAFDYKFNSKWILGAEIEFEAGGVGLETELENSENGEYETEMEKGGEVALEQFHITRLIHSAFNIRAGHLIVPMGLTNAHHEPINFFGTSRPEGETTIIPSTWHETGLEFFGSFGKGYARFDYQAMIVAGLNADGFGRDNWVAGGKQGLFEQDNFTSPAYVARLDYKGVSGLRAGVAFYYCNDVTANADKNYKYSSVGRSSVKIYSADAQYKNKYVTARGNIIYGDLENSSKISKVTLSNNSNYYHGAMRNVAKNALCYGLEAGLLAEEMSGYLSLCPL
;
A
#
# COMPACT_ATOMS: atom_id res chain seq x y z
N MET A 1 3.41 -15.72 -12.60
CA MET A 1 3.76 -16.92 -11.80
C MET A 1 5.02 -16.60 -11.03
N VAL A 2 5.03 -16.89 -9.73
CA VAL A 2 6.17 -16.63 -8.84
C VAL A 2 6.61 -17.96 -8.24
N ALA A 3 7.91 -18.24 -8.27
CA ALA A 3 8.53 -19.36 -7.55
C ALA A 3 9.44 -18.78 -6.47
N LYS A 4 9.29 -19.22 -5.23
CA LYS A 4 10.12 -18.79 -4.10
C LYS A 4 10.79 -20.02 -3.48
N PHE A 5 12.10 -19.90 -3.26
CA PHE A 5 12.90 -20.88 -2.54
C PHE A 5 13.39 -20.20 -1.27
N MET A 6 12.93 -20.66 -0.12
CA MET A 6 13.25 -20.05 1.17
C MET A 6 13.89 -21.06 2.08
N ASN A 7 14.96 -20.65 2.74
CA ASN A 7 15.61 -21.38 3.80
C ASN A 7 15.51 -20.55 5.09
N TYR A 8 14.84 -21.10 6.10
CA TYR A 8 14.65 -20.43 7.38
C TYR A 8 15.76 -20.87 8.33
N GLY A 9 16.61 -19.94 8.74
CA GLY A 9 17.63 -20.18 9.76
C GLY A 9 17.07 -20.27 11.18
N THR A 10 15.75 -19.99 11.37
CA THR A 10 15.08 -20.00 12.67
C THR A 10 13.75 -20.69 12.55
N ASN A 11 13.46 -21.61 13.49
CA ASN A 11 12.14 -22.23 13.57
C ASN A 11 11.08 -21.18 13.91
N ARG A 12 10.10 -21.01 13.05
CA ARG A 12 9.05 -19.98 13.19
C ARG A 12 8.17 -20.21 14.44
N PHE A 13 8.02 -21.45 14.88
CA PHE A 13 7.11 -21.80 15.97
C PHE A 13 7.79 -21.83 17.33
N TYR A 14 9.06 -22.22 17.38
CA TYR A 14 9.77 -22.45 18.65
C TYR A 14 10.92 -21.48 18.90
N GLY A 15 11.19 -20.55 17.99
CA GLY A 15 12.25 -19.55 18.16
C GLY A 15 13.68 -20.11 18.16
N GLY A 16 13.84 -21.40 17.90
CA GLY A 16 15.14 -22.08 17.78
C GLY A 16 15.69 -22.01 16.37
N VAL A 17 16.98 -22.24 16.23
CA VAL A 17 17.63 -22.41 14.92
C VAL A 17 17.35 -23.83 14.43
N ASP A 18 16.71 -23.94 13.27
CA ASP A 18 16.46 -25.22 12.59
C ASP A 18 16.89 -25.11 11.13
N ASN A 19 18.05 -25.66 10.82
CA ASN A 19 18.62 -25.64 9.47
C ASN A 19 17.87 -26.57 8.49
N SER A 20 16.88 -27.33 8.97
CA SER A 20 16.05 -28.20 8.13
C SER A 20 14.78 -27.52 7.65
N ASP A 21 14.43 -26.35 8.22
CA ASP A 21 13.22 -25.62 7.83
C ASP A 21 13.46 -24.84 6.53
N HIS A 22 13.15 -25.49 5.43
CA HIS A 22 13.18 -24.89 4.09
C HIS A 22 11.86 -25.12 3.37
N ARG A 23 11.49 -24.18 2.56
CA ARG A 23 10.22 -24.21 1.85
C ARG A 23 10.38 -23.78 0.39
N ASN A 24 9.89 -24.60 -0.52
CA ASN A 24 9.83 -24.29 -1.93
C ASN A 24 8.37 -24.09 -2.32
N THR A 25 8.02 -22.93 -2.83
CA THR A 25 6.64 -22.59 -3.18
C THR A 25 6.56 -22.08 -4.62
N ILE A 26 5.46 -22.39 -5.28
CA ILE A 26 5.09 -21.84 -6.58
C ILE A 26 3.65 -21.32 -6.49
N ALA A 27 3.41 -20.15 -7.01
CA ALA A 27 2.11 -19.51 -6.96
C ALA A 27 1.83 -18.65 -8.20
N ILE A 28 0.54 -18.44 -8.47
CA ILE A 28 0.03 -17.35 -9.32
C ILE A 28 -0.71 -16.41 -8.36
N PRO A 29 -0.02 -15.42 -7.79
CA PRO A 29 -0.56 -14.65 -6.69
C PRO A 29 -1.73 -13.77 -7.10
N ARG A 30 -1.76 -13.28 -8.34
CA ARG A 30 -2.82 -12.37 -8.81
C ARG A 30 -3.05 -12.43 -10.30
N PHE A 31 -4.28 -12.10 -10.68
CA PHE A 31 -4.73 -11.82 -12.03
C PHE A 31 -5.51 -10.50 -12.02
N VAL A 32 -5.14 -9.57 -12.88
CA VAL A 32 -5.72 -8.22 -12.92
C VAL A 32 -6.38 -7.99 -14.27
N LEU A 33 -7.61 -7.47 -14.22
CA LEU A 33 -8.36 -7.00 -15.39
C LEU A 33 -8.52 -5.48 -15.30
N ALA A 34 -7.92 -4.76 -16.23
CA ALA A 34 -8.07 -3.32 -16.35
C ALA A 34 -8.91 -2.96 -17.59
N PHE A 35 -9.83 -2.04 -17.43
CA PHE A 35 -10.73 -1.56 -18.47
C PHE A 35 -10.68 -0.04 -18.54
N ASP A 36 -10.36 0.50 -19.71
CA ASP A 36 -10.51 1.92 -19.99
C ASP A 36 -11.53 2.11 -21.13
N TYR A 37 -12.58 2.87 -20.85
CA TYR A 37 -13.56 3.22 -21.85
C TYR A 37 -13.63 4.73 -22.07
N LYS A 38 -13.33 5.14 -23.28
CA LYS A 38 -13.34 6.54 -23.69
C LYS A 38 -14.68 6.91 -24.32
N PHE A 39 -15.58 7.55 -23.57
CA PHE A 39 -16.86 8.01 -24.08
C PHE A 39 -16.72 9.05 -25.22
N ASN A 40 -15.71 9.91 -25.09
CA ASN A 40 -15.34 10.93 -26.09
C ASN A 40 -13.93 11.46 -25.80
N SER A 41 -13.48 12.52 -26.49
CA SER A 41 -12.15 13.09 -26.29
C SER A 41 -11.87 13.64 -24.88
N LYS A 42 -12.88 13.75 -24.04
CA LYS A 42 -12.79 14.42 -22.74
C LYS A 42 -13.17 13.55 -21.55
N TRP A 43 -13.92 12.47 -21.75
CA TRP A 43 -14.41 11.62 -20.69
C TRP A 43 -13.90 10.19 -20.82
N ILE A 44 -13.32 9.67 -19.76
CA ILE A 44 -12.77 8.31 -19.66
C ILE A 44 -13.31 7.67 -18.40
N LEU A 45 -13.83 6.46 -18.50
CA LEU A 45 -14.09 5.55 -17.38
C LEU A 45 -12.92 4.59 -17.28
N GLY A 46 -12.36 4.45 -16.08
CA GLY A 46 -11.36 3.43 -15.77
C GLY A 46 -11.88 2.50 -14.69
N ALA A 47 -11.58 1.21 -14.81
CA ALA A 47 -11.87 0.20 -13.81
C ALA A 47 -10.78 -0.85 -13.78
N GLU A 48 -10.42 -1.32 -12.60
CA GLU A 48 -9.43 -2.36 -12.38
C GLU A 48 -9.93 -3.35 -11.33
N ILE A 49 -9.96 -4.63 -11.70
CA ILE A 49 -10.42 -5.74 -10.88
C ILE A 49 -9.24 -6.67 -10.66
N GLU A 50 -8.85 -6.87 -9.42
CA GLU A 50 -7.83 -7.83 -9.02
C GLU A 50 -8.45 -9.12 -8.48
N PHE A 51 -7.90 -10.25 -8.90
CA PHE A 51 -8.17 -11.57 -8.37
C PHE A 51 -6.91 -12.04 -7.65
N GLU A 52 -6.90 -12.02 -6.33
CA GLU A 52 -5.81 -12.57 -5.55
C GLU A 52 -6.03 -14.07 -5.30
N ALA A 53 -4.94 -14.84 -5.34
CA ALA A 53 -4.94 -16.30 -5.11
C ALA A 53 -6.06 -17.06 -5.83
N GLY A 54 -6.39 -16.65 -7.06
CA GLY A 54 -7.45 -17.27 -7.87
C GLY A 54 -8.86 -16.77 -7.54
N GLY A 55 -9.02 -15.76 -6.70
CA GLY A 55 -10.30 -15.20 -6.31
C GLY A 55 -10.92 -15.96 -5.13
N VAL A 56 -12.19 -16.32 -5.24
CA VAL A 56 -12.92 -17.00 -4.14
C VAL A 56 -12.49 -18.46 -4.02
N GLY A 57 -11.51 -18.73 -3.18
CA GLY A 57 -11.05 -20.07 -2.83
C GLY A 57 -11.29 -20.39 -1.35
N LEU A 58 -11.16 -21.67 -1.00
CA LEU A 58 -11.09 -22.10 0.39
C LEU A 58 -9.62 -22.38 0.72
N GLU A 59 -9.14 -21.83 1.81
CA GLU A 59 -7.84 -22.12 2.38
C GLU A 59 -8.03 -22.74 3.75
N THR A 60 -7.14 -23.68 4.09
CA THR A 60 -7.15 -24.31 5.41
C THR A 60 -6.08 -23.61 6.24
N GLU A 61 -6.48 -22.81 7.20
CA GLU A 61 -5.58 -22.19 8.17
C GLU A 61 -5.55 -22.99 9.46
N LEU A 62 -4.37 -23.12 10.03
CA LEU A 62 -4.14 -23.70 11.34
C LEU A 62 -4.09 -22.53 12.32
N GLU A 63 -5.21 -22.29 12.98
CA GLU A 63 -5.23 -21.29 14.05
C GLU A 63 -4.76 -21.92 15.37
N ASN A 64 -3.89 -21.18 16.05
CA ASN A 64 -3.52 -21.48 17.42
C ASN A 64 -4.56 -20.81 18.31
N SER A 65 -5.58 -21.57 18.74
CA SER A 65 -6.63 -21.03 19.57
C SER A 65 -6.06 -20.49 20.89
N GLU A 66 -6.77 -19.54 21.46
CA GLU A 66 -6.38 -18.81 22.67
C GLU A 66 -6.14 -19.69 23.91
N ASN A 67 -6.51 -20.95 23.87
CA ASN A 67 -6.34 -21.95 24.94
C ASN A 67 -5.25 -23.01 24.64
N GLY A 68 -4.48 -22.86 23.55
CA GLY A 68 -3.46 -23.83 23.16
C GLY A 68 -4.02 -25.04 22.44
N GLU A 69 -5.28 -25.03 22.05
CA GLU A 69 -5.88 -26.01 21.15
C GLU A 69 -5.64 -25.57 19.71
N TYR A 70 -5.24 -26.51 18.85
CA TYR A 70 -5.08 -26.24 17.43
C TYR A 70 -6.40 -26.53 16.74
N GLU A 71 -7.01 -25.49 16.19
CA GLU A 71 -8.18 -25.64 15.34
C GLU A 71 -7.78 -25.46 13.87
N THR A 72 -8.39 -26.27 13.03
CA THR A 72 -8.25 -26.14 11.58
C THR A 72 -9.49 -25.45 11.06
N GLU A 73 -9.36 -24.19 10.70
CA GLU A 73 -10.46 -23.46 10.08
C GLU A 73 -10.30 -23.42 8.57
N MET A 74 -11.42 -23.49 7.86
CA MET A 74 -11.46 -23.28 6.42
C MET A 74 -11.84 -21.83 6.16
N GLU A 75 -10.85 -21.03 5.82
CA GLU A 75 -11.05 -19.64 5.44
C GLU A 75 -11.11 -19.45 3.93
N LYS A 76 -11.59 -18.29 3.52
CA LYS A 76 -11.61 -17.87 2.14
C LYS A 76 -10.20 -17.46 1.71
N GLY A 77 -9.53 -18.32 0.96
CA GLY A 77 -8.12 -18.18 0.61
C GLY A 77 -7.83 -17.22 -0.54
N GLY A 78 -8.83 -16.57 -1.13
CA GLY A 78 -8.65 -15.64 -2.23
C GLY A 78 -9.59 -14.44 -2.12
N GLU A 79 -9.22 -13.35 -2.79
CA GLU A 79 -10.00 -12.12 -2.84
C GLU A 79 -10.29 -11.72 -4.29
N VAL A 80 -11.47 -11.13 -4.53
CA VAL A 80 -11.80 -10.37 -5.75
C VAL A 80 -12.07 -8.95 -5.31
N ALA A 81 -11.16 -8.06 -5.63
CA ALA A 81 -11.25 -6.66 -5.26
C ALA A 81 -11.37 -5.76 -6.48
N LEU A 82 -12.23 -4.75 -6.38
CA LEU A 82 -12.25 -3.62 -7.31
C LEU A 82 -11.21 -2.61 -6.82
N GLU A 83 -10.00 -2.61 -7.39
CA GLU A 83 -8.92 -1.73 -6.93
C GLU A 83 -9.09 -0.29 -7.37
N GLN A 84 -9.62 -0.09 -8.58
CA GLN A 84 -9.91 1.24 -9.10
C GLN A 84 -11.24 1.24 -9.83
N PHE A 85 -12.01 2.31 -9.62
CA PHE A 85 -13.21 2.60 -10.40
C PHE A 85 -13.42 4.11 -10.41
N HIS A 86 -13.21 4.74 -11.56
CA HIS A 86 -13.22 6.20 -11.61
C HIS A 86 -13.69 6.73 -12.95
N ILE A 87 -14.17 7.96 -12.92
CA ILE A 87 -14.42 8.76 -14.11
C ILE A 87 -13.45 9.94 -14.18
N THR A 88 -12.83 10.12 -15.34
CA THR A 88 -11.84 11.18 -15.59
C THR A 88 -12.39 12.18 -16.59
N ARG A 89 -12.31 13.47 -16.25
CA ARG A 89 -12.56 14.61 -17.13
C ARG A 89 -11.24 15.21 -17.57
N LEU A 90 -10.90 15.07 -18.85
CA LEU A 90 -9.77 15.73 -19.47
C LEU A 90 -10.16 17.16 -19.86
N ILE A 91 -9.43 18.16 -19.35
CA ILE A 91 -9.69 19.58 -19.55
C ILE A 91 -8.52 20.22 -20.30
N HIS A 92 -7.30 20.05 -19.74
CA HIS A 92 -6.08 20.59 -20.30
C HIS A 92 -4.90 19.71 -19.87
N SER A 93 -3.79 19.70 -20.61
CA SER A 93 -2.59 18.92 -20.23
C SER A 93 -2.10 19.20 -18.81
N ALA A 94 -2.26 20.44 -18.36
CA ALA A 94 -1.84 20.87 -17.03
C ALA A 94 -2.95 20.77 -15.97
N PHE A 95 -4.19 20.39 -16.32
CA PHE A 95 -5.29 20.31 -15.36
C PHE A 95 -6.38 19.37 -15.82
N ASN A 96 -6.57 18.30 -15.08
CA ASN A 96 -7.63 17.31 -15.27
C ASN A 96 -8.23 16.96 -13.93
N ILE A 97 -9.41 16.37 -13.93
CA ILE A 97 -10.15 15.96 -12.74
C ILE A 97 -10.51 14.49 -12.87
N ARG A 98 -10.34 13.73 -11.79
CA ARG A 98 -10.77 12.35 -11.67
C ARG A 98 -11.54 12.17 -10.37
N ALA A 99 -12.63 11.42 -10.40
CA ALA A 99 -13.47 11.13 -9.25
C ALA A 99 -13.82 9.65 -9.20
N GLY A 100 -13.86 9.07 -8.03
CA GLY A 100 -14.17 7.67 -7.79
C GLY A 100 -13.24 7.03 -6.77
N HIS A 101 -12.96 5.74 -6.95
CA HIS A 101 -12.03 4.97 -6.15
C HIS A 101 -10.66 4.99 -6.82
N LEU A 102 -9.66 5.53 -6.14
CA LEU A 102 -8.42 6.01 -6.73
C LEU A 102 -7.20 5.52 -5.95
N ILE A 103 -6.10 5.27 -6.64
CA ILE A 103 -4.83 4.98 -5.99
C ILE A 103 -4.28 6.24 -5.31
N VAL A 104 -3.92 6.11 -4.05
CA VAL A 104 -3.24 7.17 -3.27
C VAL A 104 -1.75 7.15 -3.61
N PRO A 105 -1.18 8.22 -4.22
CA PRO A 105 0.15 8.20 -4.81
C PRO A 105 1.27 8.39 -3.78
N MET A 106 1.27 7.59 -2.72
CA MET A 106 2.30 7.58 -1.68
C MET A 106 3.30 6.44 -1.91
N GLY A 107 4.57 6.71 -1.66
CA GLY A 107 5.63 5.71 -1.84
C GLY A 107 6.06 5.49 -3.29
N LEU A 108 7.02 4.58 -3.47
CA LEU A 108 7.58 4.23 -4.78
C LEU A 108 6.72 3.21 -5.52
N THR A 109 6.22 2.21 -4.80
CA THR A 109 5.57 1.04 -5.39
C THR A 109 4.05 1.13 -5.35
N ASN A 110 3.46 1.93 -4.47
CA ASN A 110 2.01 2.01 -4.38
C ASN A 110 1.38 2.62 -5.64
N ALA A 111 1.96 3.70 -6.17
CA ALA A 111 1.50 4.31 -7.42
C ALA A 111 1.77 3.47 -8.67
N HIS A 112 2.57 2.40 -8.55
CA HIS A 112 2.95 1.47 -9.61
C HIS A 112 2.91 0.04 -9.05
N HIS A 113 1.75 -0.35 -8.56
CA HIS A 113 1.54 -1.55 -7.76
C HIS A 113 1.52 -2.86 -8.54
N GLU A 114 1.52 -2.81 -9.87
CA GLU A 114 1.54 -4.03 -10.68
C GLU A 114 2.92 -4.72 -10.63
N PRO A 115 2.95 -6.06 -10.61
CA PRO A 115 4.18 -6.86 -10.50
C PRO A 115 5.25 -6.56 -11.56
N ILE A 116 4.85 -6.08 -12.73
CA ILE A 116 5.80 -5.69 -13.81
C ILE A 116 6.69 -4.51 -13.39
N ASN A 117 6.26 -3.73 -12.41
CA ASN A 117 6.99 -2.58 -11.90
C ASN A 117 7.86 -2.93 -10.68
N PHE A 118 7.80 -4.17 -10.18
CA PHE A 118 8.64 -4.58 -9.06
C PHE A 118 10.08 -4.79 -9.53
N PHE A 119 11.03 -4.53 -8.65
CA PHE A 119 12.43 -4.83 -8.91
C PHE A 119 12.71 -6.34 -8.76
N GLY A 120 12.14 -6.92 -7.71
CA GLY A 120 12.17 -8.35 -7.43
C GLY A 120 10.82 -9.02 -7.68
N THR A 121 10.57 -10.10 -6.98
CA THR A 121 9.32 -10.88 -7.06
C THR A 121 8.21 -10.36 -6.16
N SER A 122 8.52 -9.42 -5.27
CA SER A 122 7.61 -8.87 -4.26
C SER A 122 7.81 -7.37 -4.12
N ARG A 123 6.83 -6.71 -3.51
CA ARG A 123 6.92 -5.30 -3.10
C ARG A 123 7.97 -5.15 -1.98
N PRO A 124 8.62 -3.97 -1.84
CA PRO A 124 9.50 -3.69 -0.71
C PRO A 124 8.75 -3.80 0.61
N GLU A 125 9.24 -4.65 1.51
CA GLU A 125 8.58 -4.96 2.78
C GLU A 125 8.35 -3.71 3.66
N GLY A 126 9.33 -2.80 3.73
CA GLY A 126 9.22 -1.61 4.56
C GLY A 126 8.06 -0.69 4.12
N GLU A 127 7.84 -0.51 2.81
CA GLU A 127 6.73 0.29 2.30
C GLU A 127 5.39 -0.38 2.62
N THR A 128 5.26 -1.68 2.36
CA THR A 128 4.03 -2.43 2.59
C THR A 128 3.68 -2.61 4.07
N THR A 129 4.66 -2.45 4.96
CA THR A 129 4.45 -2.57 6.40
C THR A 129 3.86 -1.30 7.01
N ILE A 130 4.35 -0.11 6.62
CA ILE A 130 3.97 1.14 7.31
C ILE A 130 2.86 1.92 6.64
N ILE A 131 2.61 1.71 5.34
CA ILE A 131 1.48 2.31 4.62
C ILE A 131 0.65 1.22 3.95
N PRO A 132 -0.66 1.46 3.72
CA PRO A 132 -1.49 0.53 2.96
C PRO A 132 -0.88 0.20 1.59
N SER A 133 -1.00 -1.05 1.14
CA SER A 133 -0.50 -1.49 -0.16
C SER A 133 -1.37 -2.65 -0.69
N THR A 134 -2.08 -2.53 -1.79
CA THR A 134 -2.26 -1.29 -2.57
C THR A 134 -3.10 -0.28 -1.80
N TRP A 135 -2.68 0.96 -1.75
CA TRP A 135 -3.46 2.01 -1.10
C TRP A 135 -4.36 2.70 -2.11
N HIS A 136 -5.64 2.49 -1.98
CA HIS A 136 -6.68 3.13 -2.78
C HIS A 136 -7.81 3.62 -1.87
N GLU A 137 -8.41 4.75 -2.20
CA GLU A 137 -9.46 5.39 -1.41
C GLU A 137 -10.46 6.10 -2.33
N THR A 138 -11.68 6.26 -1.85
CA THR A 138 -12.72 7.00 -2.57
C THR A 138 -12.52 8.51 -2.43
N GLY A 139 -12.59 9.23 -3.55
CA GLY A 139 -12.40 10.68 -3.51
C GLY A 139 -12.30 11.37 -4.86
N LEU A 140 -11.62 12.51 -4.84
CA LEU A 140 -11.43 13.41 -5.96
C LEU A 140 -9.93 13.70 -6.15
N GLU A 141 -9.48 13.65 -7.40
CA GLU A 141 -8.10 13.94 -7.80
C GLU A 141 -8.08 15.08 -8.84
N PHE A 142 -7.13 15.98 -8.65
CA PHE A 142 -6.69 16.97 -9.62
C PHE A 142 -5.29 16.61 -10.07
N PHE A 143 -5.06 16.50 -11.37
CA PHE A 143 -3.76 16.09 -11.88
C PHE A 143 -3.43 16.74 -13.22
N GLY A 144 -2.16 16.76 -13.54
CA GLY A 144 -1.68 17.28 -14.81
C GLY A 144 -0.17 17.30 -14.93
N SER A 145 0.29 17.78 -16.09
CA SER A 145 1.71 17.93 -16.41
C SER A 145 2.00 19.37 -16.81
N PHE A 146 3.13 19.88 -16.35
CA PHE A 146 3.57 21.24 -16.71
C PHE A 146 5.08 21.30 -16.92
N GLY A 147 5.51 22.40 -17.51
CA GLY A 147 6.91 22.62 -17.85
C GLY A 147 7.30 22.04 -19.21
N LYS A 148 8.56 22.22 -19.60
CA LYS A 148 9.12 21.77 -20.88
C LYS A 148 10.60 21.40 -20.75
N GLY A 149 11.08 20.51 -21.63
CA GLY A 149 12.49 20.11 -21.66
C GLY A 149 12.92 19.50 -20.32
N TYR A 150 13.99 20.05 -19.73
CA TYR A 150 14.50 19.60 -18.44
C TYR A 150 13.64 20.01 -17.23
N ALA A 151 12.73 20.96 -17.37
CA ALA A 151 11.82 21.41 -16.31
C ALA A 151 10.41 20.81 -16.52
N ARG A 152 10.28 19.49 -16.67
CA ARG A 152 9.01 18.78 -16.85
C ARG A 152 8.60 18.09 -15.55
N PHE A 153 7.36 18.37 -15.13
CA PHE A 153 6.78 17.88 -13.90
C PHE A 153 5.38 17.35 -14.13
N ASP A 154 5.03 16.29 -13.39
CA ASP A 154 3.66 15.83 -13.23
C ASP A 154 3.24 16.07 -11.77
N TYR A 155 1.97 16.41 -11.54
CA TYR A 155 1.43 16.58 -10.20
C TYR A 155 0.11 15.86 -10.03
N GLN A 156 -0.16 15.47 -8.79
CA GLN A 156 -1.43 14.93 -8.32
C GLN A 156 -1.78 15.60 -6.98
N ALA A 157 -3.02 16.02 -6.83
CA ALA A 157 -3.56 16.56 -5.59
C ALA A 157 -4.92 15.92 -5.34
N MET A 158 -5.13 15.32 -4.16
CA MET A 158 -6.33 14.54 -3.89
C MET A 158 -7.00 14.96 -2.59
N ILE A 159 -8.31 14.78 -2.55
CA ILE A 159 -9.13 14.77 -1.34
C ILE A 159 -9.83 13.42 -1.32
N VAL A 160 -9.48 12.58 -0.36
CA VAL A 160 -9.95 11.19 -0.30
C VAL A 160 -10.45 10.85 1.11
N ALA A 161 -11.10 9.69 1.26
CA ALA A 161 -11.41 9.16 2.57
C ALA A 161 -10.12 9.04 3.41
N GLY A 162 -10.18 9.46 4.67
CA GLY A 162 -9.03 9.44 5.56
C GLY A 162 -8.85 8.09 6.21
N LEU A 163 -7.63 7.78 6.65
CA LEU A 163 -7.34 6.57 7.40
C LEU A 163 -8.21 6.42 8.63
N ASN A 164 -8.57 5.18 8.94
CA ASN A 164 -9.37 4.78 10.09
C ASN A 164 -8.46 4.23 11.21
N ALA A 165 -8.55 4.82 12.40
CA ALA A 165 -7.72 4.44 13.54
C ALA A 165 -7.97 3.02 14.06
N ASP A 166 -9.10 2.38 13.74
CA ASP A 166 -9.39 1.02 14.17
C ASP A 166 -8.38 0.00 13.63
N GLY A 167 -7.85 0.23 12.43
CA GLY A 167 -6.86 -0.63 11.79
C GLY A 167 -5.40 -0.39 12.22
N PHE A 168 -5.12 0.57 13.11
CA PHE A 168 -3.74 0.88 13.50
C PHE A 168 -3.19 -0.13 14.50
N GLY A 169 -1.96 -0.55 14.31
CA GLY A 169 -1.34 -1.58 15.13
C GLY A 169 0.16 -1.45 15.29
N ARG A 170 0.71 -2.34 16.12
CA ARG A 170 2.16 -2.44 16.36
C ARG A 170 2.90 -2.88 15.10
N ASP A 171 2.34 -3.84 14.39
CA ASP A 171 3.05 -4.56 13.34
C ASP A 171 2.87 -3.92 11.95
N ASN A 172 1.85 -3.06 11.83
CA ASN A 172 1.48 -2.42 10.56
C ASN A 172 1.37 -0.89 10.62
N TRP A 173 1.73 -0.28 11.74
CA TRP A 173 1.58 1.14 12.02
C TRP A 173 0.20 1.67 11.61
N VAL A 174 0.06 2.34 10.44
CA VAL A 174 -1.22 2.84 9.93
C VAL A 174 -1.75 2.06 8.71
N ALA A 175 -1.01 1.05 8.25
CA ALA A 175 -1.34 0.33 7.02
C ALA A 175 -2.72 -0.34 7.05
N GLY A 176 -3.13 -0.89 8.21
CA GLY A 176 -4.45 -1.48 8.38
C GLY A 176 -5.60 -0.47 8.44
N GLY A 177 -5.32 0.83 8.43
CA GLY A 177 -6.33 1.89 8.48
C GLY A 177 -6.94 2.28 7.14
N LYS A 178 -6.55 1.64 6.04
CA LYS A 178 -7.18 1.81 4.74
C LYS A 178 -8.68 1.53 4.83
N GLN A 179 -9.50 2.39 4.26
CA GLN A 179 -10.94 2.16 4.18
C GLN A 179 -11.28 1.38 2.91
N GLY A 180 -11.41 1.99 1.81
CA GLY A 180 -11.44 1.43 0.46
C GLY A 180 -12.32 0.21 0.22
N LEU A 181 -13.47 0.09 0.90
CA LEU A 181 -14.32 -1.09 0.85
C LEU A 181 -15.48 -1.00 -0.15
N PHE A 182 -15.64 0.11 -0.85
CA PHE A 182 -16.76 0.41 -1.76
C PHE A 182 -18.17 0.41 -1.14
N GLU A 183 -18.34 -0.07 0.08
CA GLU A 183 -19.63 -0.01 0.76
C GLU A 183 -19.90 1.38 1.30
N GLN A 184 -19.12 1.78 2.29
CA GLN A 184 -19.22 3.08 2.93
C GLN A 184 -17.84 3.49 3.47
N ASP A 185 -17.22 4.45 2.82
CA ASP A 185 -16.04 5.10 3.37
C ASP A 185 -16.45 6.22 4.33
N ASN A 186 -15.89 6.23 5.52
CA ASN A 186 -16.12 7.30 6.48
C ASN A 186 -15.34 8.55 6.06
N PHE A 187 -16.04 9.58 5.64
CA PHE A 187 -15.50 10.84 5.16
C PHE A 187 -15.58 11.98 6.21
N THR A 188 -15.72 11.63 7.50
CA THR A 188 -15.85 12.61 8.60
C THR A 188 -14.60 13.48 8.71
N SER A 189 -13.42 12.88 8.52
CA SER A 189 -12.14 13.57 8.46
C SER A 189 -11.40 13.16 7.19
N PRO A 190 -11.63 13.86 6.06
CA PRO A 190 -10.98 13.56 4.80
C PRO A 190 -9.46 13.72 4.88
N ALA A 191 -8.77 13.02 4.01
CA ALA A 191 -7.34 13.19 3.83
C ALA A 191 -7.03 14.04 2.61
N TYR A 192 -5.94 14.77 2.70
CA TYR A 192 -5.37 15.57 1.63
C TYR A 192 -4.05 14.97 1.22
N VAL A 193 -3.90 14.72 -0.08
CA VAL A 193 -2.70 14.11 -0.65
C VAL A 193 -2.16 15.02 -1.74
N ALA A 194 -0.85 15.17 -1.79
CA ALA A 194 -0.17 15.87 -2.86
C ALA A 194 1.08 15.11 -3.30
N ARG A 195 1.31 15.00 -4.59
CA ARG A 195 2.51 14.43 -5.19
C ARG A 195 3.03 15.31 -6.31
N LEU A 196 4.34 15.42 -6.41
CA LEU A 196 5.05 16.08 -7.51
C LEU A 196 6.17 15.16 -8.00
N ASP A 197 6.13 14.83 -9.29
CA ASP A 197 7.13 14.03 -9.97
C ASP A 197 7.92 14.87 -10.97
N TYR A 198 9.23 14.84 -10.88
CA TYR A 198 10.15 15.38 -11.86
C TYR A 198 10.47 14.34 -12.95
N LYS A 199 10.33 14.74 -14.21
CA LYS A 199 10.54 13.87 -15.40
C LYS A 199 11.37 14.57 -16.48
N GLY A 200 12.19 15.56 -16.14
CA GLY A 200 12.95 16.36 -17.11
C GLY A 200 14.14 15.64 -17.74
N VAL A 201 14.68 14.62 -17.08
CA VAL A 201 15.82 13.83 -17.58
C VAL A 201 15.31 12.46 -18.04
N SER A 202 15.74 12.06 -19.24
CA SER A 202 15.35 10.74 -19.78
C SER A 202 15.82 9.61 -18.87
N GLY A 203 14.92 8.69 -18.56
CA GLY A 203 15.18 7.57 -17.66
C GLY A 203 15.09 7.91 -16.18
N LEU A 204 15.07 9.19 -15.80
CA LEU A 204 14.94 9.62 -14.41
C LEU A 204 13.51 10.06 -14.10
N ARG A 205 12.96 9.52 -13.02
CA ARG A 205 11.80 10.04 -12.30
C ARG A 205 12.20 10.25 -10.85
N ALA A 206 11.91 11.41 -10.28
CA ALA A 206 12.08 11.68 -8.86
C ALA A 206 10.81 12.33 -8.34
N GLY A 207 10.24 11.78 -7.28
CA GLY A 207 8.96 12.18 -6.72
C GLY A 207 9.05 12.54 -5.25
N VAL A 208 8.19 13.46 -4.84
CA VAL A 208 7.91 13.75 -3.43
C VAL A 208 6.41 13.73 -3.23
N ALA A 209 5.94 13.15 -2.12
CA ALA A 209 4.54 13.13 -1.80
C ALA A 209 4.28 13.41 -0.31
N PHE A 210 3.10 13.90 -0.04
CA PHE A 210 2.62 14.26 1.29
C PHE A 210 1.18 13.80 1.47
N TYR A 211 0.89 13.17 2.60
CA TYR A 211 -0.45 12.79 3.04
C TYR A 211 -0.74 13.43 4.40
N TYR A 212 -1.94 13.95 4.54
CA TYR A 212 -2.44 14.53 5.79
C TYR A 212 -3.89 14.16 6.04
N CYS A 213 -4.17 13.52 7.16
CA CYS A 213 -5.51 13.34 7.71
C CYS A 213 -5.59 14.02 9.07
N ASN A 214 -6.59 14.90 9.25
CA ASN A 214 -6.69 15.74 10.45
C ASN A 214 -7.08 14.97 11.71
N ASP A 215 -7.96 13.98 11.57
CA ASP A 215 -8.42 13.17 12.70
C ASP A 215 -8.82 11.76 12.28
N VAL A 216 -7.90 10.82 12.45
CA VAL A 216 -8.12 9.41 12.09
C VAL A 216 -9.10 8.71 13.05
N THR A 217 -9.31 9.26 14.26
CA THR A 217 -10.25 8.70 15.24
C THR A 217 -11.70 9.03 14.89
N ALA A 218 -11.93 10.13 14.19
CA ALA A 218 -13.25 10.51 13.71
C ALA A 218 -13.74 9.60 12.56
N ASN A 219 -12.81 8.95 11.85
CA ASN A 219 -13.10 7.99 10.79
C ASN A 219 -13.31 6.56 11.31
N ALA A 220 -13.07 6.31 12.59
CA ALA A 220 -13.24 5.00 13.19
C ALA A 220 -14.71 4.58 13.25
N ASP A 221 -15.00 3.30 13.00
CA ASP A 221 -16.36 2.74 13.06
C ASP A 221 -16.93 2.85 14.49
N LYS A 222 -16.06 2.68 15.48
CA LYS A 222 -16.37 2.82 16.89
C LYS A 222 -15.77 4.13 17.44
N ASN A 223 -16.00 5.25 16.76
CA ASN A 223 -15.42 6.55 17.10
C ASN A 223 -15.69 6.99 18.55
N TYR A 224 -16.83 6.58 19.15
CA TYR A 224 -17.15 6.83 20.54
C TYR A 224 -16.10 6.28 21.52
N LYS A 225 -15.38 5.22 21.16
CA LYS A 225 -14.29 4.65 21.97
C LYS A 225 -13.05 5.56 22.03
N TYR A 226 -12.94 6.50 21.10
CA TYR A 226 -11.85 7.46 21.03
C TYR A 226 -12.17 8.81 21.69
N SER A 227 -13.31 8.95 22.36
CA SER A 227 -13.75 10.21 22.98
C SER A 227 -12.72 10.80 23.96
N SER A 228 -11.95 9.95 24.64
CA SER A 228 -10.87 10.36 25.57
C SER A 228 -9.52 10.62 24.87
N VAL A 229 -9.36 10.22 23.62
CA VAL A 229 -8.10 10.37 22.86
C VAL A 229 -7.93 11.80 22.37
N GLY A 230 -9.02 12.39 21.90
CA GLY A 230 -9.03 13.68 21.22
C GLY A 230 -8.54 13.57 19.77
N ARG A 231 -8.59 14.69 19.06
CA ARG A 231 -8.17 14.77 17.66
C ARG A 231 -6.75 14.22 17.47
N SER A 232 -6.59 13.33 16.51
CA SER A 232 -5.34 12.64 16.24
C SER A 232 -5.01 12.68 14.76
N SER A 233 -4.05 13.52 14.39
CA SER A 233 -3.65 13.67 13.00
C SER A 233 -2.58 12.66 12.59
N VAL A 234 -2.61 12.29 11.30
CA VAL A 234 -1.55 11.53 10.63
C VAL A 234 -0.93 12.39 9.54
N LYS A 235 0.39 12.41 9.50
CA LYS A 235 1.19 13.05 8.45
C LYS A 235 2.17 12.02 7.91
N ILE A 236 2.21 11.86 6.59
CA ILE A 236 3.15 10.96 5.93
C ILE A 236 3.85 11.72 4.83
N TYR A 237 5.17 11.62 4.81
CA TYR A 237 6.04 12.21 3.80
C TYR A 237 6.73 11.08 3.07
N SER A 238 6.79 11.15 1.75
CA SER A 238 7.60 10.24 0.97
C SER A 238 8.45 10.99 -0.05
N ALA A 239 9.64 10.45 -0.31
CA ALA A 239 10.47 10.84 -1.42
C ALA A 239 10.98 9.58 -2.10
N ASP A 240 10.94 9.56 -3.42
CA ASP A 240 11.39 8.41 -4.21
C ASP A 240 12.08 8.87 -5.48
N ALA A 241 12.97 8.02 -6.00
CA ALA A 241 13.60 8.22 -7.28
C ALA A 241 13.81 6.89 -7.99
N GLN A 242 13.66 6.90 -9.30
CA GLN A 242 13.96 5.78 -10.17
C GLN A 242 14.77 6.28 -11.36
N TYR A 243 15.87 5.59 -11.65
CA TYR A 243 16.64 5.79 -12.86
C TYR A 243 16.74 4.47 -13.64
N LYS A 244 16.40 4.52 -14.90
CA LYS A 244 16.50 3.35 -15.81
C LYS A 244 17.09 3.77 -17.13
N ASN A 245 18.13 3.08 -17.54
CA ASN A 245 18.69 3.17 -18.89
C ASN A 245 18.92 1.74 -19.42
N LYS A 246 19.60 1.60 -20.57
CA LYS A 246 19.85 0.29 -21.17
C LYS A 246 20.82 -0.61 -20.37
N TYR A 247 21.59 -0.06 -19.44
CA TYR A 247 22.60 -0.79 -18.68
C TYR A 247 22.25 -0.94 -17.20
N VAL A 248 21.55 0.05 -16.63
CA VAL A 248 21.33 0.16 -15.18
C VAL A 248 19.87 0.46 -14.90
N THR A 249 19.33 -0.23 -13.93
CA THR A 249 18.11 0.16 -13.23
C THR A 249 18.46 0.37 -11.76
N ALA A 250 18.13 1.55 -11.22
CA ALA A 250 18.27 1.85 -9.81
C ALA A 250 17.04 2.60 -9.32
N ARG A 251 16.59 2.29 -8.10
CA ARG A 251 15.50 3.02 -7.45
C ARG A 251 15.67 3.03 -5.95
N GLY A 252 15.14 4.04 -5.32
CA GLY A 252 15.14 4.14 -3.86
C GLY A 252 13.99 4.99 -3.38
N ASN A 253 13.61 4.78 -2.14
CA ASN A 253 12.57 5.53 -1.46
C ASN A 253 12.88 5.75 0.01
N ILE A 254 12.24 6.76 0.56
CA ILE A 254 12.16 7.00 1.99
C ILE A 254 10.73 7.44 2.32
N ILE A 255 10.14 6.87 3.36
CA ILE A 255 8.83 7.24 3.87
C ILE A 255 8.97 7.50 5.36
N TYR A 256 8.50 8.65 5.81
CA TYR A 256 8.44 9.03 7.20
C TYR A 256 7.02 9.42 7.59
N GLY A 257 6.54 8.87 8.70
CA GLY A 257 5.23 9.15 9.23
C GLY A 257 5.23 9.62 10.68
N ASP A 258 4.26 10.48 11.01
CA ASP A 258 3.99 10.98 12.37
C ASP A 258 2.51 10.82 12.70
N LEU A 259 2.22 10.24 13.86
CA LEU A 259 0.88 10.02 14.38
C LEU A 259 0.73 10.73 15.73
N GLU A 260 -0.17 11.69 15.80
CA GLU A 260 -0.55 12.33 17.05
C GLU A 260 -1.31 11.39 17.98
N ASN A 261 -1.14 11.57 19.29
CA ASN A 261 -1.82 10.79 20.33
C ASN A 261 -1.67 9.26 20.21
N SER A 262 -0.63 8.75 19.55
CA SER A 262 -0.40 7.31 19.35
C SER A 262 -0.47 6.50 20.66
N SER A 263 0.06 7.03 21.76
CA SER A 263 0.01 6.41 23.09
C SER A 263 -1.41 6.31 23.66
N LYS A 264 -2.29 7.26 23.33
CA LYS A 264 -3.70 7.21 23.75
C LYS A 264 -4.47 6.25 22.82
N ILE A 265 -4.25 6.30 21.53
CA ILE A 265 -4.82 5.35 20.56
C ILE A 265 -4.46 3.91 20.95
N SER A 266 -3.21 3.67 21.36
CA SER A 266 -2.73 2.35 21.79
C SER A 266 -3.49 1.77 22.99
N LYS A 267 -4.11 2.62 23.80
CA LYS A 267 -4.89 2.20 24.99
C LYS A 267 -6.36 1.92 24.69
N VAL A 268 -6.85 2.27 23.50
CA VAL A 268 -8.24 2.02 23.11
C VAL A 268 -8.42 0.55 22.79
N THR A 269 -9.31 -0.13 23.51
CA THR A 269 -9.66 -1.53 23.28
C THR A 269 -10.83 -1.61 22.33
N LEU A 270 -10.66 -2.28 21.19
CA LEU A 270 -11.69 -2.45 20.17
C LEU A 270 -12.62 -3.64 20.46
N SER A 271 -12.12 -4.67 21.16
CA SER A 271 -12.91 -5.82 21.60
C SER A 271 -13.95 -5.44 22.65
N ASN A 272 -15.12 -6.04 22.59
CA ASN A 272 -16.15 -5.94 23.60
C ASN A 272 -15.97 -6.99 24.72
N ASN A 273 -15.03 -7.92 24.58
CA ASN A 273 -14.83 -9.02 25.50
C ASN A 273 -13.89 -8.57 26.64
N SER A 274 -14.49 -8.10 27.73
CA SER A 274 -13.78 -7.59 28.90
C SER A 274 -13.03 -8.68 29.69
N ASN A 275 -13.25 -9.96 29.38
CA ASN A 275 -12.64 -11.09 30.08
C ASN A 275 -11.31 -11.53 29.48
N TYR A 276 -10.94 -11.02 28.32
CA TYR A 276 -9.66 -11.32 27.72
C TYR A 276 -8.58 -10.40 28.24
N TYR A 277 -7.60 -10.99 28.89
CA TYR A 277 -6.30 -10.48 29.30
C TYR A 277 -6.04 -9.04 28.88
N HIS A 278 -6.12 -8.12 29.85
CA HIS A 278 -5.62 -6.74 29.79
C HIS A 278 -5.42 -6.26 28.38
N GLY A 279 -6.49 -5.87 27.71
CA GLY A 279 -6.61 -5.64 26.27
C GLY A 279 -5.27 -5.33 25.66
N ALA A 280 -4.73 -6.24 24.86
CA ALA A 280 -3.37 -6.12 24.36
C ALA A 280 -3.23 -4.71 23.78
N MET A 281 -2.38 -3.90 24.39
CA MET A 281 -2.16 -2.54 23.92
C MET A 281 -1.73 -2.67 22.47
N ARG A 282 -2.40 -1.96 21.58
CA ARG A 282 -2.07 -1.99 20.13
C ARG A 282 -0.64 -1.50 19.87
N ASN A 283 -0.04 -0.78 20.84
CA ASN A 283 1.35 -0.30 20.83
C ASN A 283 1.73 0.41 19.53
N VAL A 284 0.81 1.21 19.00
CA VAL A 284 1.03 1.98 17.78
C VAL A 284 2.14 2.99 18.00
N ALA A 285 3.15 2.95 17.17
CA ALA A 285 4.28 3.88 17.24
C ALA A 285 3.85 5.31 16.91
N LYS A 286 4.48 6.30 17.54
CA LYS A 286 4.29 7.71 17.20
C LYS A 286 4.85 8.02 15.81
N ASN A 287 6.04 7.50 15.52
CA ASN A 287 6.70 7.73 14.25
C ASN A 287 7.03 6.40 13.59
N ALA A 288 6.98 6.38 12.26
CA ALA A 288 7.45 5.27 11.46
C ALA A 288 8.39 5.79 10.36
N LEU A 289 9.42 5.02 10.07
CA LEU A 289 10.39 5.32 9.03
C LEU A 289 10.70 4.05 8.27
N CYS A 290 10.59 4.09 6.94
CA CYS A 290 11.19 3.08 6.09
C CYS A 290 12.01 3.74 4.98
N TYR A 291 13.02 3.03 4.51
CA TYR A 291 13.80 3.41 3.35
C TYR A 291 14.28 2.16 2.62
N GLY A 292 14.48 2.28 1.32
CA GLY A 292 14.94 1.19 0.48
C GLY A 292 15.80 1.70 -0.66
N LEU A 293 16.72 0.87 -1.11
CA LEU A 293 17.53 1.10 -2.30
C LEU A 293 17.66 -0.23 -3.05
N GLU A 294 17.37 -0.21 -4.34
CA GLU A 294 17.51 -1.34 -5.23
C GLU A 294 18.28 -0.93 -6.48
N ALA A 295 19.25 -1.73 -6.90
CA ALA A 295 20.04 -1.49 -8.10
C ALA A 295 20.33 -2.78 -8.84
N GLY A 296 20.26 -2.75 -10.15
CA GLY A 296 20.57 -3.87 -11.03
C GLY A 296 21.26 -3.45 -12.31
N LEU A 297 22.14 -4.30 -12.79
CA LEU A 297 22.78 -4.16 -14.09
C LEU A 297 21.96 -4.96 -15.11
N LEU A 298 21.64 -4.33 -16.25
CA LEU A 298 21.03 -5.00 -17.39
C LEU A 298 22.17 -5.46 -18.30
N ALA A 299 22.43 -6.77 -18.32
CA ALA A 299 23.40 -7.35 -19.27
C ALA A 299 22.76 -7.47 -20.64
N GLU A 300 23.11 -6.60 -21.57
CA GLU A 300 22.54 -6.54 -22.91
C GLU A 300 23.08 -7.59 -23.90
N GLU A 301 24.08 -8.41 -23.49
CA GLU A 301 24.67 -9.43 -24.34
C GLU A 301 24.81 -10.81 -23.68
N MET A 302 23.69 -11.39 -23.29
CA MET A 302 23.58 -12.85 -23.37
C MET A 302 22.27 -13.12 -24.11
N SER A 303 22.39 -13.50 -25.38
CA SER A 303 21.30 -14.00 -26.20
C SER A 303 20.65 -15.20 -25.53
N GLY A 304 19.55 -14.95 -24.79
CA GLY A 304 18.83 -15.95 -24.01
C GLY A 304 18.59 -15.48 -22.62
N TYR A 305 17.45 -14.90 -22.40
CA TYR A 305 16.69 -14.73 -21.18
C TYR A 305 17.29 -15.27 -19.86
N LEU A 306 18.22 -14.56 -19.29
CA LEU A 306 18.62 -14.72 -17.90
C LEU A 306 18.72 -13.33 -17.28
N SER A 307 17.62 -12.85 -16.72
CA SER A 307 17.70 -11.77 -15.77
C SER A 307 18.15 -12.37 -14.43
N LEU A 308 19.42 -12.30 -14.15
CA LEU A 308 19.94 -12.53 -12.80
C LEU A 308 19.65 -11.27 -11.99
N CYS A 309 18.56 -11.28 -11.23
CA CYS A 309 18.42 -10.41 -10.07
C CYS A 309 19.18 -11.10 -8.93
N PRO A 310 20.28 -10.55 -8.40
CA PRO A 310 20.79 -11.01 -7.12
C PRO A 310 19.77 -10.66 -6.04
N LEU A 311 19.50 -11.64 -5.21
CA LEU A 311 18.72 -11.55 -3.98
C LEU A 311 19.39 -10.62 -2.97
#